data_e3caa161b4c001ca5551a0413d8c095b
#
_entry.id   e3caa161b4c001ca5551a0413d8c095b
#
_cell.length_a   1.000
_cell.length_b   1.000
_cell.length_c   1.000
_cell.angle_alpha   90.00
_cell.angle_beta   90.00
_cell.angle_gamma   90.00
#
_symmetry.space_group_name_H-M   'P 1'
#
loop_
_entity.id
_entity.type
_entity.pdbx_description
1 polymer ?
#
loop_
_entity_poly.entity_id
_entity_poly.type
_entity_poly.pdbx_seq_one_letter_code
_entity_poly.pdbx_strand_id
1 'polypeptide(L)'
;MNLHLQFVLRYLYPKSGNSFSSNASILAIIGLSIGLFSLIITLSIIKGFENVLDEKLSSIDGKVRVKNILGKPISNPEKLDSLLSDIDFPLEIAPYIRGTAMIRVGGNTDGVIIEGVDEIPDQTYFDLKNYTINKDDIIIGKALADEMGISIGDQIIITPLASPIDNAINQKFNLMEVIGFIDSGMQEYDKTIAYTSLDRAREIFEMDNAISGYTINGSEQVENITKVLNDHIRNPYYYETWRERHRIIFDWIKILTVSRSSQAPESS
;
A
#
# COMPACT_ATOMS: atom_id res chain seq x y z
N MET A 1 41.86 25.19 -23.60
CA MET A 1 40.59 24.86 -24.29
C MET A 1 40.85 23.60 -25.10
N ASN A 2 40.22 22.48 -24.73
CA ASN A 2 40.59 21.16 -25.25
C ASN A 2 40.39 21.05 -26.76
N LEU A 3 41.39 20.52 -27.45
CA LEU A 3 41.43 20.38 -28.94
C LEU A 3 40.16 19.66 -29.44
N HIS A 4 39.67 18.69 -28.69
CA HIS A 4 38.42 17.96 -29.02
C HIS A 4 37.20 18.87 -29.09
N LEU A 5 37.08 19.88 -28.21
CA LEU A 5 35.95 20.82 -28.19
C LEU A 5 35.96 21.74 -29.46
N GLN A 6 37.14 22.10 -29.93
CA GLN A 6 37.29 22.89 -31.16
C GLN A 6 36.90 22.09 -32.40
N PHE A 7 37.23 20.80 -32.46
CA PHE A 7 36.80 19.94 -33.57
C PHE A 7 35.26 19.75 -33.56
N VAL A 8 34.66 19.49 -32.40
CA VAL A 8 33.19 19.35 -32.24
C VAL A 8 32.47 20.63 -32.70
N LEU A 9 32.91 21.80 -32.21
CA LEU A 9 32.33 23.08 -32.60
C LEU A 9 32.50 23.40 -34.09
N ARG A 10 33.62 23.01 -34.72
CA ARG A 10 33.86 23.20 -36.13
C ARG A 10 33.01 22.29 -37.02
N TYR A 11 32.64 21.09 -36.51
CA TYR A 11 31.71 20.18 -37.20
C TYR A 11 30.24 20.63 -37.06
N LEU A 12 29.89 21.23 -35.95
CA LEU A 12 28.54 21.75 -35.68
C LEU A 12 28.27 23.07 -36.42
N TYR A 13 29.30 23.91 -36.62
CA TYR A 13 29.16 25.20 -37.32
C TYR A 13 30.16 25.29 -38.49
N PRO A 14 29.89 24.67 -39.67
CA PRO A 14 30.74 24.81 -40.83
C PRO A 14 30.62 26.26 -41.39
N LYS A 15 31.77 26.88 -41.60
CA LYS A 15 31.92 28.27 -42.03
C LYS A 15 31.51 28.54 -43.49
N SER A 16 31.09 27.55 -44.27
CA SER A 16 30.66 27.71 -45.67
C SER A 16 29.29 27.09 -45.88
N GLY A 17 28.40 27.87 -46.46
CA GLY A 17 26.97 27.71 -46.55
C GLY A 17 26.41 26.35 -46.92
N ASN A 18 25.18 26.14 -46.46
CA ASN A 18 24.22 25.07 -46.81
C ASN A 18 24.81 23.70 -47.14
N SER A 19 25.57 23.12 -46.22
CA SER A 19 25.96 21.74 -46.32
C SER A 19 24.84 20.87 -45.76
N PHE A 20 24.32 19.93 -46.54
CA PHE A 20 23.36 18.90 -46.12
C PHE A 20 23.77 18.19 -44.81
N SER A 21 25.07 17.99 -44.61
CA SER A 21 25.68 17.43 -43.41
C SER A 21 25.44 18.27 -42.15
N SER A 22 25.45 19.59 -42.22
CA SER A 22 25.18 20.47 -41.06
C SER A 22 23.73 20.40 -40.60
N ASN A 23 22.79 20.38 -41.55
CA ASN A 23 21.37 20.28 -41.24
C ASN A 23 21.02 18.92 -40.67
N ALA A 24 21.64 17.85 -41.18
CA ALA A 24 21.48 16.50 -40.61
C ALA A 24 22.02 16.39 -39.17
N SER A 25 23.17 17.01 -38.87
CA SER A 25 23.75 17.04 -37.53
C SER A 25 22.88 17.81 -36.55
N ILE A 26 22.34 18.96 -36.95
CA ILE A 26 21.42 19.75 -36.10
C ILE A 26 20.15 18.94 -35.82
N LEU A 27 19.57 18.30 -36.82
CA LEU A 27 18.38 17.47 -36.67
C LEU A 27 18.63 16.30 -35.75
N ALA A 28 19.79 15.65 -35.82
CA ALA A 28 20.18 14.57 -34.96
C ALA A 28 20.32 15.02 -33.49
N ILE A 29 20.93 16.20 -33.26
CA ILE A 29 21.07 16.78 -31.91
C ILE A 29 19.69 17.11 -31.31
N ILE A 30 18.82 17.75 -32.11
CA ILE A 30 17.44 18.04 -31.64
C ILE A 30 16.70 16.76 -31.33
N GLY A 31 16.75 15.74 -32.18
CA GLY A 31 16.11 14.44 -31.93
C GLY A 31 16.64 13.76 -30.69
N LEU A 32 17.97 13.74 -30.48
CA LEU A 32 18.58 13.20 -29.30
C LEU A 32 18.18 13.98 -28.03
N SER A 33 18.16 15.31 -28.10
CA SER A 33 17.76 16.18 -27.00
C SER A 33 16.31 15.94 -26.58
N ILE A 34 15.39 15.85 -27.55
CA ILE A 34 13.97 15.52 -27.26
C ILE A 34 13.83 14.14 -26.68
N GLY A 35 14.55 13.14 -27.21
CA GLY A 35 14.55 11.79 -26.67
C GLY A 35 15.05 11.71 -25.23
N LEU A 36 16.17 12.37 -24.93
CA LEU A 36 16.73 12.42 -23.57
C LEU A 36 15.81 13.18 -22.62
N PHE A 37 15.25 14.30 -23.03
CA PHE A 37 14.31 15.09 -22.25
C PHE A 37 13.04 14.28 -21.91
N SER A 38 12.47 13.58 -22.91
CA SER A 38 11.32 12.69 -22.71
C SER A 38 11.65 11.57 -21.72
N LEU A 39 12.85 10.99 -21.79
CA LEU A 39 13.29 9.95 -20.86
C LEU A 39 13.38 10.48 -19.42
N ILE A 40 14.00 11.64 -19.24
CA ILE A 40 14.14 12.26 -17.90
C ILE A 40 12.77 12.58 -17.30
N ILE A 41 11.85 13.17 -18.09
CA ILE A 41 10.48 13.43 -17.61
C ILE A 41 9.79 12.15 -17.21
N THR A 42 9.85 11.11 -18.04
CA THR A 42 9.20 9.82 -17.74
C THR A 42 9.73 9.21 -16.44
N LEU A 43 11.04 9.19 -16.24
CA LEU A 43 11.66 8.68 -15.03
C LEU A 43 11.29 9.52 -13.81
N SER A 44 11.21 10.84 -13.95
CA SER A 44 10.80 11.75 -12.87
C SER A 44 9.34 11.53 -12.46
N ILE A 45 8.44 11.32 -13.42
CA ILE A 45 7.02 11.00 -13.15
C ILE A 45 6.90 9.66 -12.42
N ILE A 46 7.59 8.63 -12.90
CA ILE A 46 7.58 7.29 -12.25
C ILE A 46 8.08 7.39 -10.82
N LYS A 47 9.20 8.10 -10.60
CA LYS A 47 9.76 8.25 -9.26
C LYS A 47 8.85 9.06 -8.33
N GLY A 48 8.23 10.12 -8.84
CA GLY A 48 7.22 10.89 -8.11
C GLY A 48 6.02 10.04 -7.71
N PHE A 49 5.53 9.20 -8.63
CA PHE A 49 4.42 8.28 -8.36
C PHE A 49 4.78 7.21 -7.32
N GLU A 50 5.97 6.61 -7.41
CA GLU A 50 6.47 5.68 -6.39
C GLU A 50 6.48 6.33 -5.00
N ASN A 51 6.98 7.56 -4.87
CA ASN A 51 7.05 8.25 -3.57
C ASN A 51 5.66 8.53 -3.00
N VAL A 52 4.69 8.93 -3.83
CA VAL A 52 3.30 9.16 -3.40
C VAL A 52 2.64 7.86 -2.94
N LEU A 53 2.87 6.76 -3.66
CA LEU A 53 2.37 5.44 -3.24
C LEU A 53 3.02 4.99 -1.93
N ASP A 54 4.33 5.22 -1.78
CA ASP A 54 5.09 4.90 -0.58
C ASP A 54 4.51 5.59 0.66
N GLU A 55 4.27 6.86 0.56
CA GLU A 55 3.69 7.66 1.63
C GLU A 55 2.27 7.20 1.96
N LYS A 56 1.40 7.07 0.96
CA LYS A 56 0.00 6.70 1.16
C LYS A 56 -0.18 5.29 1.72
N LEU A 57 0.48 4.29 1.11
CA LEU A 57 0.33 2.90 1.53
C LEU A 57 0.95 2.66 2.91
N SER A 58 2.09 3.29 3.20
CA SER A 58 2.72 3.16 4.51
C SER A 58 1.91 3.83 5.62
N SER A 59 1.18 4.89 5.33
CA SER A 59 0.36 5.58 6.33
C SER A 59 -0.94 4.83 6.64
N ILE A 60 -1.57 4.21 5.64
CA ILE A 60 -2.84 3.48 5.80
C ILE A 60 -2.61 2.06 6.32
N ASP A 61 -1.69 1.32 5.70
CA ASP A 61 -1.47 -0.12 5.95
C ASP A 61 -0.30 -0.40 6.91
N GLY A 62 0.33 0.67 7.41
CA GLY A 62 1.50 0.62 8.29
C GLY A 62 2.80 0.28 7.56
N LYS A 63 3.92 0.75 8.09
CA LYS A 63 5.25 0.58 7.49
C LYS A 63 5.70 -0.88 7.45
N VAL A 64 5.50 -1.58 8.56
CA VAL A 64 5.88 -2.99 8.71
C VAL A 64 4.77 -3.72 9.47
N ARG A 65 4.51 -4.96 9.11
CA ARG A 65 3.63 -5.86 9.85
C ARG A 65 4.37 -7.09 10.33
N VAL A 66 4.15 -7.46 11.58
CA VAL A 66 4.64 -8.70 12.17
C VAL A 66 3.49 -9.69 12.26
N LYS A 67 3.70 -10.88 11.69
CA LYS A 67 2.69 -11.95 11.58
C LYS A 67 3.29 -13.31 11.92
N ASN A 68 2.40 -14.31 12.06
CA ASN A 68 2.81 -15.71 12.11
C ASN A 68 3.13 -16.22 10.69
N ILE A 69 4.25 -16.93 10.53
CA ILE A 69 4.73 -17.46 9.24
C ILE A 69 3.73 -18.41 8.56
N LEU A 70 2.88 -19.08 9.34
CA LEU A 70 1.85 -19.98 8.81
C LEU A 70 0.54 -19.25 8.48
N GLY A 71 0.48 -17.93 8.60
CA GLY A 71 -0.75 -17.16 8.42
C GLY A 71 -1.83 -17.43 9.46
N LYS A 72 -1.48 -18.13 10.56
CA LYS A 72 -2.40 -18.41 11.67
C LYS A 72 -2.47 -17.21 12.61
N PRO A 73 -3.62 -17.01 13.29
CA PRO A 73 -3.70 -16.04 14.37
C PRO A 73 -2.67 -16.29 15.46
N ILE A 74 -2.21 -15.22 16.09
CA ILE A 74 -1.29 -15.24 17.23
C ILE A 74 -2.13 -15.40 18.49
N SER A 75 -2.21 -16.63 19.03
CA SER A 75 -3.06 -16.96 20.19
C SER A 75 -2.55 -16.40 21.51
N ASN A 76 -1.25 -16.15 21.64
CA ASN A 76 -0.62 -15.58 22.82
C ASN A 76 0.13 -14.29 22.44
N PRO A 77 -0.57 -13.18 22.26
CA PRO A 77 0.05 -11.91 21.85
C PRO A 77 1.06 -11.40 22.89
N GLU A 78 0.84 -11.63 24.19
CA GLU A 78 1.70 -11.19 25.30
C GLU A 78 3.19 -11.57 25.10
N LYS A 79 3.44 -12.73 24.52
CA LYS A 79 4.81 -13.17 24.25
C LYS A 79 5.50 -12.34 23.17
N LEU A 80 4.74 -11.92 22.18
CA LEU A 80 5.26 -11.06 21.11
C LEU A 80 5.32 -9.61 21.59
N ASP A 81 4.36 -9.18 22.42
CA ASP A 81 4.39 -7.86 23.06
C ASP A 81 5.66 -7.66 23.89
N SER A 82 6.05 -8.64 24.71
CA SER A 82 7.28 -8.54 25.49
C SER A 82 8.53 -8.46 24.59
N LEU A 83 8.57 -9.22 23.49
CA LEU A 83 9.68 -9.15 22.55
C LEU A 83 9.77 -7.80 21.81
N LEU A 84 8.62 -7.21 21.49
CA LEU A 84 8.56 -5.91 20.81
C LEU A 84 8.82 -4.76 21.78
N SER A 85 8.41 -4.88 23.05
CA SER A 85 8.64 -3.88 24.11
C SER A 85 10.10 -3.79 24.56
N ASP A 86 10.88 -4.87 24.37
CA ASP A 86 12.32 -4.90 24.66
C ASP A 86 13.15 -4.14 23.61
N ILE A 87 12.51 -3.69 22.51
CA ILE A 87 13.18 -2.94 21.44
C ILE A 87 13.34 -1.49 21.88
N ASP A 88 14.57 -1.08 22.18
CA ASP A 88 14.92 0.32 22.48
C ASP A 88 15.02 1.16 21.17
N PHE A 89 13.87 1.38 20.54
CA PHE A 89 13.74 2.13 19.30
C PHE A 89 12.35 2.79 19.23
N PRO A 90 12.21 4.01 18.71
CA PRO A 90 10.94 4.75 18.70
C PRO A 90 9.94 4.13 17.71
N LEU A 91 9.27 3.05 18.11
CA LEU A 91 8.25 2.36 17.34
C LEU A 91 6.86 2.62 17.92
N GLU A 92 5.90 2.80 17.05
CA GLU A 92 4.48 2.77 17.34
C GLU A 92 3.97 1.39 16.95
N ILE A 93 3.57 0.59 17.94
CA ILE A 93 3.19 -0.81 17.78
C ILE A 93 1.72 -0.95 18.13
N ALA A 94 0.90 -1.37 17.19
CA ALA A 94 -0.53 -1.58 17.40
C ALA A 94 -0.97 -2.97 16.93
N PRO A 95 -1.77 -3.71 17.73
CA PRO A 95 -2.34 -4.97 17.31
C PRO A 95 -3.41 -4.74 16.24
N TYR A 96 -3.58 -5.71 15.34
CA TYR A 96 -4.69 -5.69 14.39
C TYR A 96 -5.28 -7.10 14.23
N ILE A 97 -6.57 -7.13 13.88
CA ILE A 97 -7.29 -8.32 13.43
C ILE A 97 -7.73 -8.08 11.99
N ARG A 98 -7.41 -9.00 11.09
CA ARG A 98 -7.78 -8.88 9.68
C ARG A 98 -8.42 -10.17 9.19
N GLY A 99 -9.59 -10.05 8.60
CA GLY A 99 -10.31 -11.19 8.04
C GLY A 99 -11.17 -10.79 6.85
N THR A 100 -11.58 -11.79 6.08
CA THR A 100 -12.46 -11.61 4.93
C THR A 100 -13.91 -11.83 5.34
N ALA A 101 -14.79 -10.96 4.90
CA ALA A 101 -16.22 -11.02 5.18
C ALA A 101 -17.05 -10.67 3.93
N MET A 102 -18.32 -10.94 4.00
CA MET A 102 -19.32 -10.44 3.06
C MET A 102 -20.05 -9.26 3.71
N ILE A 103 -20.19 -8.19 2.96
CA ILE A 103 -21.02 -7.03 3.30
C ILE A 103 -22.36 -7.17 2.54
N ARG A 104 -23.47 -6.91 3.23
CA ARG A 104 -24.81 -6.91 2.64
C ARG A 104 -25.58 -5.67 3.02
N VAL A 105 -26.15 -5.02 2.01
CA VAL A 105 -27.07 -3.88 2.16
C VAL A 105 -28.23 -4.05 1.19
N GLY A 106 -29.46 -4.02 1.69
CA GLY A 106 -30.63 -4.26 0.85
C GLY A 106 -30.56 -5.62 0.13
N GLY A 107 -30.49 -5.62 -1.19
CA GLY A 107 -30.34 -6.81 -2.02
C GLY A 107 -28.91 -7.05 -2.52
N ASN A 108 -27.99 -6.10 -2.28
CA ASN A 108 -26.62 -6.14 -2.77
C ASN A 108 -25.69 -6.84 -1.78
N THR A 109 -24.71 -7.58 -2.30
CA THR A 109 -23.70 -8.28 -1.49
C THR A 109 -22.36 -8.20 -2.20
N ASP A 110 -21.29 -7.90 -1.44
CA ASP A 110 -19.94 -7.86 -1.95
C ASP A 110 -18.95 -8.43 -0.92
N GLY A 111 -17.72 -8.71 -1.35
CA GLY A 111 -16.64 -9.18 -0.50
C GLY A 111 -15.83 -8.01 0.06
N VAL A 112 -15.53 -8.06 1.36
CA VAL A 112 -14.75 -7.01 2.02
C VAL A 112 -13.70 -7.62 2.94
N ILE A 113 -12.55 -6.96 3.06
CA ILE A 113 -11.53 -7.24 4.06
C ILE A 113 -11.80 -6.30 5.23
N ILE A 114 -12.09 -6.86 6.39
CA ILE A 114 -12.29 -6.08 7.62
C ILE A 114 -11.00 -6.08 8.41
N GLU A 115 -10.59 -4.89 8.81
CA GLU A 115 -9.47 -4.68 9.70
C GLU A 115 -9.94 -4.04 11.01
N GLY A 116 -9.77 -4.77 12.11
CA GLY A 116 -10.01 -4.28 13.47
C GLY A 116 -8.77 -3.62 14.01
N VAL A 117 -8.91 -2.39 14.47
CA VAL A 117 -7.81 -1.57 15.00
C VAL A 117 -8.25 -0.87 16.28
N ASP A 118 -7.30 -0.55 17.17
CA ASP A 118 -7.58 0.27 18.36
C ASP A 118 -7.70 1.76 17.99
N GLU A 119 -6.84 2.21 17.09
CA GLU A 119 -6.83 3.57 16.56
C GLU A 119 -6.81 3.55 15.04
N ILE A 120 -7.52 4.51 14.44
CA ILE A 120 -7.54 4.65 12.98
C ILE A 120 -6.15 5.07 12.51
N PRO A 121 -5.53 4.34 11.56
CA PRO A 121 -4.31 4.79 10.92
C PRO A 121 -4.53 6.16 10.27
N ASP A 122 -3.53 6.90 10.04
CA ASP A 122 -3.52 8.25 9.46
C ASP A 122 -4.89 8.82 9.01
N GLN A 123 -5.45 9.68 9.86
CA GLN A 123 -6.80 10.25 9.71
C GLN A 123 -6.98 11.11 8.45
N THR A 124 -5.90 11.44 7.74
CA THR A 124 -5.90 12.29 6.54
C THR A 124 -6.76 11.72 5.40
N TYR A 125 -6.88 10.40 5.33
CA TYR A 125 -7.60 9.70 4.26
C TYR A 125 -9.02 9.28 4.66
N PHE A 126 -9.48 9.69 5.84
CA PHE A 126 -10.76 9.28 6.38
C PHE A 126 -11.73 10.46 6.46
N ASP A 127 -12.89 10.33 5.86
CA ASP A 127 -14.04 11.24 6.04
C ASP A 127 -14.94 10.67 7.14
N LEU A 128 -14.76 11.16 8.37
CA LEU A 128 -15.39 10.62 9.57
C LEU A 128 -16.21 11.67 10.30
N LYS A 129 -17.38 11.28 10.80
CA LYS A 129 -18.16 12.08 11.76
C LYS A 129 -17.45 12.24 13.09
N ASN A 130 -16.80 11.16 13.57
CA ASN A 130 -16.03 11.11 14.81
C ASN A 130 -14.83 10.18 14.60
N TYR A 131 -13.69 10.50 15.21
CA TYR A 131 -12.46 9.68 15.11
C TYR A 131 -12.43 8.49 16.09
N THR A 132 -13.45 8.32 16.93
CA THR A 132 -13.57 7.19 17.85
C THR A 132 -14.52 6.16 17.23
N ILE A 133 -14.02 4.94 17.02
CA ILE A 133 -14.82 3.81 16.53
C ILE A 133 -15.46 3.13 17.75
N ASN A 134 -16.78 3.18 17.86
CA ASN A 134 -17.49 2.39 18.86
C ASN A 134 -17.67 0.95 18.40
N LYS A 135 -18.21 0.10 19.29
CA LYS A 135 -18.30 -1.34 19.05
C LYS A 135 -19.04 -1.73 17.76
N ASP A 136 -20.14 -1.03 17.44
CA ASP A 136 -20.97 -1.39 16.28
C ASP A 136 -20.73 -0.49 15.05
N ASP A 137 -19.66 0.31 15.12
CA ASP A 137 -19.29 1.22 14.05
C ASP A 137 -18.40 0.52 13.01
N ILE A 138 -18.59 0.91 11.75
CA ILE A 138 -17.74 0.49 10.64
C ILE A 138 -17.46 1.67 9.71
N ILE A 139 -16.22 1.72 9.23
CA ILE A 139 -15.77 2.64 8.20
C ILE A 139 -15.51 1.79 6.97
N ILE A 140 -16.07 2.15 5.83
CA ILE A 140 -15.90 1.41 4.58
C ILE A 140 -15.19 2.26 3.53
N GLY A 141 -14.57 1.59 2.56
CA GLY A 141 -13.96 2.30 1.44
C GLY A 141 -14.99 3.08 0.64
N LYS A 142 -14.63 4.30 0.22
CA LYS A 142 -15.50 5.20 -0.53
C LYS A 142 -15.99 4.58 -1.83
N ALA A 143 -15.10 3.89 -2.55
CA ALA A 143 -15.44 3.23 -3.80
C ALA A 143 -16.45 2.08 -3.60
N LEU A 144 -16.34 1.32 -2.49
CA LEU A 144 -17.33 0.30 -2.12
C LEU A 144 -18.68 0.92 -1.76
N ALA A 145 -18.67 2.02 -0.99
CA ALA A 145 -19.89 2.74 -0.62
C ALA A 145 -20.64 3.25 -1.84
N ASP A 146 -19.93 3.87 -2.80
CA ASP A 146 -20.50 4.39 -4.03
C ASP A 146 -21.09 3.27 -4.91
N GLU A 147 -20.41 2.13 -5.01
CA GLU A 147 -20.88 0.97 -5.78
C GLU A 147 -22.13 0.31 -5.18
N MET A 148 -22.18 0.21 -3.87
CA MET A 148 -23.31 -0.40 -3.17
C MET A 148 -24.43 0.58 -2.81
N GLY A 149 -24.23 1.89 -3.02
CA GLY A 149 -25.20 2.94 -2.68
C GLY A 149 -25.36 3.14 -1.17
N ILE A 150 -24.25 3.03 -0.41
CA ILE A 150 -24.22 3.14 1.05
C ILE A 150 -23.93 4.58 1.47
N SER A 151 -24.66 5.07 2.45
CA SER A 151 -24.49 6.40 3.04
C SER A 151 -24.07 6.31 4.51
N ILE A 152 -23.48 7.39 5.03
CA ILE A 152 -23.17 7.48 6.46
C ILE A 152 -24.48 7.43 7.26
N GLY A 153 -24.52 6.57 8.28
CA GLY A 153 -25.69 6.27 9.11
C GLY A 153 -26.49 5.05 8.65
N ASP A 154 -26.15 4.46 7.50
CA ASP A 154 -26.78 3.22 7.06
C ASP A 154 -26.34 2.04 7.91
N GLN A 155 -27.27 1.10 8.11
CA GLN A 155 -26.96 -0.18 8.75
C GLN A 155 -26.66 -1.25 7.72
N ILE A 156 -25.54 -1.93 7.91
CA ILE A 156 -25.06 -2.99 7.04
C ILE A 156 -24.90 -4.30 7.81
N ILE A 157 -25.00 -5.42 7.11
CA ILE A 157 -24.80 -6.75 7.69
C ILE A 157 -23.44 -7.27 7.24
N ILE A 158 -22.62 -7.66 8.22
CA ILE A 158 -21.33 -8.30 8.00
C ILE A 158 -21.41 -9.79 8.36
N THR A 159 -20.91 -10.63 7.45
CA THR A 159 -20.85 -12.09 7.62
C THR A 159 -19.43 -12.58 7.33
N PRO A 160 -18.67 -13.13 8.31
CA PRO A 160 -17.32 -13.63 8.07
C PRO A 160 -17.32 -14.82 7.11
N LEU A 161 -16.33 -14.87 6.19
CA LEU A 161 -16.18 -15.96 5.22
C LEU A 161 -15.40 -17.16 5.78
N ALA A 162 -14.65 -16.99 6.85
CA ALA A 162 -13.78 -18.01 7.42
C ALA A 162 -14.45 -18.91 8.46
N SER A 163 -15.77 -18.85 8.63
CA SER A 163 -16.46 -19.79 9.52
C SER A 163 -16.36 -21.21 8.96
N PRO A 164 -15.99 -22.22 9.79
CA PRO A 164 -15.99 -23.60 9.36
C PRO A 164 -17.35 -23.98 8.74
N ILE A 165 -17.34 -24.76 7.67
CA ILE A 165 -18.54 -25.16 6.91
C ILE A 165 -19.61 -25.83 7.79
N ASP A 166 -19.21 -26.42 8.93
CA ASP A 166 -20.12 -27.03 9.92
C ASP A 166 -21.04 -26.03 10.61
N ASN A 167 -20.76 -24.72 10.56
CA ASN A 167 -21.58 -23.67 11.17
C ASN A 167 -22.42 -22.87 10.15
N ALA A 168 -22.60 -23.35 8.94
CA ALA A 168 -23.41 -22.67 7.92
C ALA A 168 -24.87 -22.42 8.38
N ILE A 169 -25.35 -23.16 9.37
CA ILE A 169 -26.70 -23.00 9.96
C ILE A 169 -26.73 -21.90 11.04
N ASN A 170 -25.58 -21.53 11.61
CA ASN A 170 -25.43 -20.52 12.68
C ASN A 170 -24.59 -19.33 12.24
N GLN A 171 -24.68 -18.89 11.00
CA GLN A 171 -24.02 -17.67 10.57
C GLN A 171 -24.47 -16.49 11.44
N LYS A 172 -23.56 -15.94 12.23
CA LYS A 172 -23.80 -14.71 13.00
C LYS A 172 -23.85 -13.53 12.04
N PHE A 173 -25.01 -12.92 11.95
CA PHE A 173 -25.16 -11.65 11.25
C PHE A 173 -24.74 -10.52 12.19
N ASN A 174 -23.70 -9.82 11.83
CA ASN A 174 -23.22 -8.68 12.58
C ASN A 174 -23.79 -7.40 11.94
N LEU A 175 -24.72 -6.76 12.65
CA LEU A 175 -25.26 -5.48 12.23
C LEU A 175 -24.29 -4.38 12.66
N MET A 176 -23.95 -3.49 11.73
CA MET A 176 -22.99 -2.40 11.98
C MET A 176 -23.48 -1.12 11.32
N GLU A 177 -23.18 0.03 11.93
CA GLU A 177 -23.51 1.35 11.40
C GLU A 177 -22.31 1.96 10.68
N VAL A 178 -22.52 2.46 9.46
CA VAL A 178 -21.49 3.15 8.70
C VAL A 178 -21.31 4.56 9.24
N ILE A 179 -20.18 4.82 9.88
CA ILE A 179 -19.87 6.13 10.47
C ILE A 179 -19.00 7.02 9.59
N GLY A 180 -18.43 6.48 8.52
CA GLY A 180 -17.55 7.24 7.64
C GLY A 180 -16.99 6.42 6.49
N PHE A 181 -16.19 7.11 5.68
CA PHE A 181 -15.53 6.52 4.52
C PHE A 181 -14.04 6.74 4.56
N ILE A 182 -13.28 5.79 3.98
CA ILE A 182 -11.88 5.97 3.62
C ILE A 182 -11.79 6.25 2.12
N ASP A 183 -11.10 7.32 1.76
CA ASP A 183 -10.77 7.70 0.39
C ASP A 183 -9.25 7.81 0.23
N SER A 184 -8.62 6.68 -0.02
CA SER A 184 -7.16 6.62 -0.23
C SER A 184 -6.74 7.17 -1.58
N GLY A 185 -7.70 7.39 -2.49
CA GLY A 185 -7.46 7.67 -3.91
C GLY A 185 -6.98 6.47 -4.71
N MET A 186 -7.01 5.26 -4.13
CA MET A 186 -6.74 3.98 -4.78
C MET A 186 -8.04 3.17 -4.86
N GLN A 187 -8.76 3.32 -5.97
CA GLN A 187 -10.10 2.77 -6.13
C GLN A 187 -10.18 1.26 -5.81
N GLU A 188 -9.21 0.46 -6.24
CA GLU A 188 -9.18 -0.98 -5.97
C GLU A 188 -9.00 -1.31 -4.48
N TYR A 189 -8.24 -0.48 -3.74
CA TYR A 189 -8.09 -0.62 -2.30
C TYR A 189 -9.39 -0.21 -1.60
N ASP A 190 -9.95 0.94 -1.97
CA ASP A 190 -11.16 1.49 -1.38
C ASP A 190 -12.42 0.66 -1.69
N LYS A 191 -12.37 -0.26 -2.67
CA LYS A 191 -13.44 -1.25 -2.91
C LYS A 191 -13.39 -2.44 -1.96
N THR A 192 -12.26 -2.71 -1.35
CA THR A 192 -12.04 -3.99 -0.65
C THR A 192 -11.84 -3.87 0.84
N ILE A 193 -11.64 -2.66 1.39
CA ILE A 193 -11.26 -2.46 2.79
C ILE A 193 -12.39 -1.87 3.63
N ALA A 194 -12.48 -2.34 4.87
CA ALA A 194 -13.31 -1.72 5.91
C ALA A 194 -12.57 -1.76 7.25
N TYR A 195 -12.83 -0.77 8.11
CA TYR A 195 -12.25 -0.68 9.45
C TYR A 195 -13.32 -0.72 10.51
N THR A 196 -13.02 -1.39 11.62
CA THR A 196 -13.85 -1.42 12.82
C THR A 196 -12.97 -1.45 14.06
N SER A 197 -13.56 -1.41 15.27
CA SER A 197 -12.80 -1.56 16.49
C SER A 197 -12.16 -2.94 16.58
N LEU A 198 -11.00 -3.03 17.25
CA LEU A 198 -10.30 -4.30 17.47
C LEU A 198 -11.20 -5.34 18.18
N ASP A 199 -11.96 -4.89 19.18
CA ASP A 199 -12.88 -5.74 19.92
C ASP A 199 -14.03 -6.26 19.06
N ARG A 200 -14.55 -5.42 18.15
CA ARG A 200 -15.60 -5.87 17.24
C ARG A 200 -15.09 -6.88 16.23
N ALA A 201 -13.90 -6.64 15.67
CA ALA A 201 -13.27 -7.60 14.75
C ALA A 201 -13.01 -8.95 15.45
N ARG A 202 -12.61 -8.92 16.73
CA ARG A 202 -12.43 -10.13 17.56
C ARG A 202 -13.72 -10.95 17.68
N GLU A 203 -14.84 -10.28 17.89
CA GLU A 203 -16.16 -10.93 17.94
C GLU A 203 -16.61 -11.48 16.56
N ILE A 204 -16.42 -10.70 15.48
CA ILE A 204 -16.81 -11.08 14.11
C ILE A 204 -16.05 -12.35 13.69
N PHE A 205 -14.75 -12.40 13.95
CA PHE A 205 -13.89 -13.51 13.51
C PHE A 205 -13.66 -14.59 14.57
N GLU A 206 -14.36 -14.52 15.73
CA GLU A 206 -14.30 -15.50 16.82
C GLU A 206 -12.85 -15.77 17.30
N MET A 207 -12.07 -14.69 17.47
CA MET A 207 -10.64 -14.77 17.72
C MET A 207 -10.25 -14.81 19.21
N ASP A 208 -11.21 -14.81 20.15
CA ASP A 208 -10.95 -14.73 21.59
C ASP A 208 -9.87 -13.66 21.92
N ASN A 209 -8.72 -14.08 22.49
CA ASN A 209 -7.58 -13.21 22.73
C ASN A 209 -6.55 -13.19 21.60
N ALA A 210 -6.80 -13.89 20.49
CA ALA A 210 -5.87 -13.91 19.39
C ALA A 210 -5.92 -12.62 18.55
N ILE A 211 -4.83 -12.37 17.85
CA ILE A 211 -4.70 -11.26 16.88
C ILE A 211 -4.14 -11.78 15.57
N SER A 212 -4.32 -11.05 14.49
CA SER A 212 -3.69 -11.38 13.20
C SER A 212 -2.20 -11.01 13.18
N GLY A 213 -1.82 -9.96 13.91
CA GLY A 213 -0.45 -9.50 14.00
C GLY A 213 -0.35 -8.11 14.60
N TYR A 214 0.83 -7.50 14.44
CA TYR A 214 1.10 -6.13 14.84
C TYR A 214 1.46 -5.29 13.63
N THR A 215 0.91 -4.09 13.58
CA THR A 215 1.37 -3.03 12.69
C THR A 215 2.43 -2.21 13.43
N ILE A 216 3.54 -1.95 12.76
CA ILE A 216 4.66 -1.17 13.30
C ILE A 216 4.83 0.06 12.43
N ASN A 217 4.74 1.22 13.07
CA ASN A 217 4.98 2.54 12.52
C ASN A 217 6.12 3.23 13.29
N GLY A 218 6.42 4.45 12.93
CA GLY A 218 7.43 5.30 13.56
C GLY A 218 7.91 6.37 12.60
N SER A 219 8.61 7.36 13.12
CA SER A 219 9.19 8.45 12.31
C SER A 219 10.37 8.00 11.44
N GLU A 220 10.97 6.87 11.77
CA GLU A 220 12.15 6.34 11.11
C GLU A 220 11.85 5.70 9.74
N GLN A 221 12.90 5.59 8.92
CA GLN A 221 12.83 4.92 7.63
C GLN A 221 12.60 3.41 7.81
N VAL A 222 11.87 2.79 6.89
CA VAL A 222 11.52 1.35 6.92
C VAL A 222 12.77 0.47 7.05
N GLU A 223 13.87 0.85 6.40
CA GLU A 223 15.14 0.14 6.43
C GLU A 223 15.76 0.08 7.84
N ASN A 224 15.59 1.12 8.65
CA ASN A 224 16.06 1.15 10.03
C ASN A 224 15.18 0.27 10.92
N ILE A 225 13.86 0.37 10.76
CA ILE A 225 12.88 -0.47 11.47
C ILE A 225 13.16 -1.96 11.18
N THR A 226 13.33 -2.34 9.91
CA THR A 226 13.56 -3.73 9.53
C THR A 226 14.89 -4.28 10.04
N LYS A 227 15.95 -3.48 10.12
CA LYS A 227 17.22 -3.89 10.74
C LYS A 227 17.03 -4.28 12.20
N VAL A 228 16.33 -3.44 12.97
CA VAL A 228 16.07 -3.71 14.39
C VAL A 228 15.18 -4.94 14.56
N LEU A 229 14.13 -5.07 13.75
CA LEU A 229 13.24 -6.23 13.80
C LEU A 229 13.95 -7.54 13.43
N ASN A 230 14.91 -7.50 12.50
CA ASN A 230 15.67 -8.68 12.10
C ASN A 230 16.46 -9.32 13.24
N ASP A 231 16.86 -8.54 14.22
CA ASP A 231 17.59 -9.03 15.39
C ASP A 231 16.66 -9.62 16.47
N HIS A 232 15.40 -9.17 16.53
CA HIS A 232 14.45 -9.52 17.60
C HIS A 232 13.39 -10.53 17.14
N ILE A 233 12.91 -10.45 15.88
CA ILE A 233 11.86 -11.33 15.38
C ILE A 233 12.42 -12.66 14.91
N ARG A 234 11.91 -13.77 15.48
CA ARG A 234 12.31 -15.17 15.19
C ARG A 234 11.07 -16.03 14.97
N ASN A 235 11.26 -17.21 14.37
CA ASN A 235 10.20 -18.21 14.23
C ASN A 235 9.43 -18.42 15.55
N PRO A 236 8.10 -18.50 15.51
CA PRO A 236 7.24 -18.61 14.32
C PRO A 236 6.77 -17.28 13.70
N TYR A 237 7.36 -16.16 14.12
CA TYR A 237 6.99 -14.84 13.63
C TYR A 237 7.91 -14.40 12.51
N TYR A 238 7.38 -13.58 11.59
CA TYR A 238 8.13 -12.88 10.56
C TYR A 238 7.55 -11.48 10.38
N TYR A 239 8.33 -10.61 9.79
CA TYR A 239 7.87 -9.29 9.42
C TYR A 239 7.85 -9.14 7.91
N GLU A 240 6.96 -8.31 7.41
CA GLU A 240 6.90 -7.87 6.02
C GLU A 240 6.68 -6.38 5.94
N THR A 241 7.37 -5.74 5.02
CA THR A 241 7.22 -4.32 4.73
C THR A 241 5.96 -4.09 3.89
N TRP A 242 5.42 -2.85 3.90
CA TRP A 242 4.31 -2.49 3.04
C TRP A 242 4.64 -2.72 1.54
N ARG A 243 5.90 -2.54 1.10
CA ARG A 243 6.36 -2.84 -0.26
C ARG A 243 6.26 -4.31 -0.62
N GLU A 244 6.60 -5.19 0.31
CA GLU A 244 6.50 -6.64 0.11
C GLU A 244 5.03 -7.08 0.03
N ARG A 245 4.16 -6.50 0.86
CA ARG A 245 2.71 -6.76 0.80
C ARG A 245 2.09 -6.36 -0.53
N HIS A 246 2.51 -5.23 -1.08
CA HIS A 246 2.02 -4.69 -2.35
C HIS A 246 2.99 -4.93 -3.52
N ARG A 247 3.83 -5.98 -3.42
CA ARG A 247 4.88 -6.29 -4.41
C ARG A 247 4.37 -6.30 -5.85
N ILE A 248 3.17 -6.79 -6.10
CA ILE A 248 2.59 -6.84 -7.44
C ILE A 248 2.55 -5.46 -8.09
N ILE A 249 2.17 -4.41 -7.35
CA ILE A 249 2.12 -3.02 -7.86
C ILE A 249 3.53 -2.55 -8.24
N PHE A 250 4.52 -2.82 -7.36
CA PHE A 250 5.90 -2.39 -7.58
C PHE A 250 6.61 -3.20 -8.67
N ASP A 251 6.32 -4.48 -8.80
CA ASP A 251 6.85 -5.32 -9.89
C ASP A 251 6.37 -4.82 -11.25
N TRP A 252 5.11 -4.38 -11.38
CA TRP A 252 4.61 -3.73 -12.60
C TRP A 252 5.35 -2.43 -12.91
N ILE A 253 5.55 -1.55 -11.93
CA ILE A 253 6.30 -0.30 -12.10
C ILE A 253 7.74 -0.60 -12.53
N LYS A 254 8.38 -1.59 -11.91
CA LYS A 254 9.74 -2.03 -12.24
C LYS A 254 9.85 -2.58 -13.67
N ILE A 255 8.87 -3.38 -14.12
CA ILE A 255 8.81 -3.88 -15.50
C ILE A 255 8.73 -2.72 -16.48
N LEU A 256 7.90 -1.71 -16.22
CA LEU A 256 7.79 -0.52 -17.07
C LEU A 256 9.09 0.28 -17.14
N THR A 257 9.93 0.22 -16.09
CA THR A 257 11.21 0.93 -16.03
C THR A 257 12.34 0.13 -16.67
N VAL A 258 12.39 -1.19 -16.47
CA VAL A 258 13.47 -2.08 -16.93
C VAL A 258 13.29 -2.51 -18.38
N SER A 259 12.07 -2.69 -18.87
CA SER A 259 11.83 -3.12 -20.26
C SER A 259 12.35 -2.12 -21.30
N ARG A 260 12.65 -0.88 -20.90
CA ARG A 260 13.30 0.11 -21.75
C ARG A 260 14.83 0.07 -21.76
N SER A 261 15.45 -0.51 -20.74
CA SER A 261 16.92 -0.59 -20.67
C SER A 261 17.51 -1.78 -21.43
N SER A 262 16.70 -2.79 -21.76
CA SER A 262 17.13 -4.00 -22.48
C SER A 262 16.95 -3.93 -24.01
N GLN A 263 16.43 -2.82 -24.57
CA GLN A 263 16.31 -2.60 -26.02
C GLN A 263 17.42 -1.70 -26.60
N ALA A 264 18.58 -1.65 -26.01
CA ALA A 264 19.76 -1.12 -26.71
C ALA A 264 20.19 -2.17 -27.76
N PRO A 265 20.20 -1.87 -29.04
CA PRO A 265 20.63 -2.83 -30.05
C PRO A 265 22.13 -3.09 -29.88
N GLU A 266 22.49 -4.36 -29.67
CA GLU A 266 23.82 -4.85 -29.97
C GLU A 266 24.01 -4.67 -31.49
N SER A 267 24.69 -3.60 -31.86
CA SER A 267 25.19 -3.42 -33.24
C SER A 267 26.49 -4.19 -33.38
N SER A 268 26.40 -5.30 -34.08
CA SER A 268 27.53 -5.97 -34.72
C SER A 268 28.24 -5.07 -35.70
#